data_fef36269d0b52b109f5d7b7e97aaa8f1
#
_entry.id   fef36269d0b52b109f5d7b7e97aaa8f1
#
_cell.length_a   1.000
_cell.length_b   1.000
_cell.length_c   1.000
_cell.angle_alpha   90.00
_cell.angle_beta   90.00
_cell.angle_gamma   90.00
#
_symmetry.space_group_name_H-M   'P 1'
#
loop_
_entity.id
_entity.type
_entity.pdbx_description
1 polymer ?
#
loop_
_entity_poly.entity_id
_entity_poly.type
_entity_poly.pdbx_seq_one_letter_code
_entity_poly.pdbx_strand_id
1 'polypeptide(L)'
;MLVLEQTKELALKLRDPDKVTEMVSGSRVTAKGATIVPHTVDAVHKLRGIGINAPSPILHHYGWPSKYTPYNHQRLTAAFLTVNPKALVLNEIGTGKTQSALWAADYLISVGEVSKVLIISPLSTLERVWGDAIREGTNNRQPVILTGT
;
A
#
# COMPACT_ATOMS: atom_id res chain seq x y z
N MET A 1 12.15 10.38 12.03
CA MET A 1 11.02 10.41 11.06
C MET A 1 9.71 10.39 11.82
N LEU A 2 8.77 11.24 11.44
CA LEU A 2 7.42 11.33 12.01
C LEU A 2 6.41 11.33 10.87
N VAL A 3 5.32 10.56 11.02
CA VAL A 3 4.19 10.58 10.08
C VAL A 3 3.20 11.64 10.55
N LEU A 4 2.86 12.55 9.65
CA LEU A 4 1.86 13.60 9.85
C LEU A 4 0.55 13.15 9.19
N GLU A 5 -0.28 12.43 9.93
CA GLU A 5 -1.47 11.76 9.36
C GLU A 5 -2.49 12.74 8.79
N GLN A 6 -2.70 13.88 9.43
CA GLN A 6 -3.68 14.89 9.00
C GLN A 6 -3.33 15.50 7.63
N THR A 7 -2.05 15.75 7.37
CA THR A 7 -1.57 16.34 6.12
C THR A 7 -1.11 15.31 5.10
N LYS A 8 -1.07 14.02 5.49
CA LYS A 8 -0.51 12.92 4.71
C LYS A 8 0.94 13.21 4.27
N GLU A 9 1.76 13.60 5.21
CA GLU A 9 3.17 13.95 5.00
C GLU A 9 4.09 13.20 5.96
N LEU A 10 5.36 13.13 5.58
CA LEU A 10 6.45 12.66 6.44
C LEU A 10 7.33 13.84 6.83
N ALA A 11 7.65 13.97 8.12
CA ALA A 11 8.66 14.88 8.60
C ALA A 11 9.97 14.13 8.86
N LEU A 12 11.02 14.50 8.15
CA LEU A 12 12.33 13.86 8.18
C LEU A 12 13.37 14.85 8.72
N LYS A 13 14.31 14.35 9.51
CA LYS A 13 15.52 15.09 9.86
C LYS A 13 16.67 14.48 9.06
N LEU A 14 17.14 15.19 8.06
CA LEU A 14 18.16 14.74 7.11
C LEU A 14 19.44 15.55 7.25
N ARG A 15 20.57 14.94 6.88
CA ARG A 15 21.86 15.65 6.77
C ARG A 15 21.94 16.43 5.45
N ASP A 16 21.39 15.86 4.40
CA ASP A 16 21.32 16.43 3.06
C ASP A 16 19.85 16.46 2.60
N PRO A 17 19.13 17.55 2.87
CA PRO A 17 17.73 17.68 2.46
C PRO A 17 17.55 17.92 0.96
N ASP A 18 18.54 18.49 0.26
CA ASP A 18 18.43 18.92 -1.14
C ASP A 18 18.22 17.71 -2.04
N LYS A 19 18.95 16.64 -1.79
CA LYS A 19 18.78 15.37 -2.52
C LYS A 19 17.33 14.85 -2.50
N VAL A 20 16.63 14.99 -1.38
CA VAL A 20 15.25 14.54 -1.25
C VAL A 20 14.29 15.53 -1.91
N THR A 21 14.51 16.83 -1.77
CA THR A 21 13.66 17.85 -2.38
C THR A 21 13.74 17.87 -3.90
N GLU A 22 14.89 17.55 -4.47
CA GLU A 22 15.05 17.38 -5.92
C GLU A 22 14.37 16.11 -6.45
N MET A 23 14.43 15.03 -5.69
CA MET A 23 13.94 13.71 -6.13
C MET A 23 12.44 13.53 -5.92
N VAL A 24 11.86 14.08 -4.85
CA VAL A 24 10.47 13.91 -4.47
C VAL A 24 9.71 15.22 -4.66
N SER A 25 8.88 15.27 -5.67
CA SER A 25 8.03 16.45 -5.96
C SER A 25 7.12 16.79 -4.78
N GLY A 26 6.97 18.07 -4.48
CA GLY A 26 6.16 18.56 -3.36
C GLY A 26 6.88 18.51 -2.00
N SER A 27 8.15 18.10 -1.96
CA SER A 27 8.96 18.18 -0.75
C SER A 27 9.41 19.62 -0.47
N ARG A 28 9.61 19.94 0.82
CA ARG A 28 10.06 21.26 1.24
C ARG A 28 10.85 21.17 2.54
N VAL A 29 11.75 22.12 2.75
CA VAL A 29 12.47 22.27 4.02
C VAL A 29 11.79 23.35 4.84
N THR A 30 11.52 23.07 6.11
CA THR A 30 10.93 24.03 7.04
C THR A 30 12.00 24.95 7.63
N ALA A 31 11.60 26.10 8.17
CA ALA A 31 12.51 27.02 8.87
C ALA A 31 13.23 26.37 10.07
N LYS A 32 12.70 25.28 10.61
CA LYS A 32 13.32 24.49 11.70
C LYS A 32 14.26 23.37 11.20
N GLY A 33 14.54 23.30 9.88
CA GLY A 33 15.45 22.32 9.28
C GLY A 33 14.85 20.92 9.13
N ALA A 34 13.54 20.74 9.27
CA ALA A 34 12.87 19.48 8.95
C ALA A 34 12.50 19.44 7.48
N THR A 35 12.73 18.31 6.81
CA THR A 35 12.28 18.06 5.43
C THR A 35 10.90 17.43 5.49
N ILE A 36 9.93 18.09 4.87
CA ILE A 36 8.57 17.61 4.75
C ILE A 36 8.41 16.98 3.37
N VAL A 37 7.90 15.76 3.32
CA VAL A 37 7.75 14.95 2.11
C VAL A 37 6.32 14.44 2.02
N PRO A 38 5.63 14.52 0.87
CA PRO A 38 4.33 13.88 0.68
C PRO A 38 4.42 12.37 1.00
N HIS A 39 3.50 11.85 1.80
CA HIS A 39 3.48 10.44 2.17
C HIS A 39 2.70 9.63 1.12
N THR A 40 3.29 9.49 -0.06
CA THR A 40 2.76 8.73 -1.21
C THR A 40 3.58 7.47 -1.46
N VAL A 41 3.05 6.53 -2.25
CA VAL A 41 3.78 5.31 -2.64
C VAL A 41 5.05 5.65 -3.39
N ASP A 42 4.98 6.57 -4.37
CA ASP A 42 6.15 7.04 -5.14
C ASP A 42 7.22 7.67 -4.23
N ALA A 43 6.82 8.54 -3.31
CA ALA A 43 7.75 9.16 -2.36
C ALA A 43 8.45 8.11 -1.48
N VAL A 44 7.69 7.14 -0.95
CA VAL A 44 8.26 6.04 -0.15
C VAL A 44 9.22 5.19 -0.98
N HIS A 45 8.89 4.90 -2.23
CA HIS A 45 9.78 4.20 -3.16
C HIS A 45 11.12 4.92 -3.31
N LYS A 46 11.08 6.21 -3.62
CA LYS A 46 12.26 7.06 -3.80
C LYS A 46 13.10 7.14 -2.51
N LEU A 47 12.46 7.36 -1.38
CA LEU A 47 13.14 7.41 -0.07
C LEU A 47 13.84 6.08 0.26
N ARG A 48 13.19 4.96 0.03
CA ARG A 48 13.80 3.63 0.24
C ARG A 48 14.97 3.38 -0.70
N GLY A 49 14.90 3.84 -1.95
CA GLY A 49 15.98 3.77 -2.92
C GLY A 49 17.28 4.46 -2.48
N ILE A 50 17.19 5.44 -1.58
CA ILE A 50 18.35 6.12 -0.97
C ILE A 50 18.61 5.70 0.49
N GLY A 51 18.03 4.57 0.92
CA GLY A 51 18.29 3.98 2.24
C GLY A 51 17.45 4.56 3.39
N ILE A 52 16.46 5.41 3.11
CA ILE A 52 15.52 5.91 4.12
C ILE A 52 14.34 4.95 4.23
N ASN A 53 14.27 4.19 5.32
CA ASN A 53 13.20 3.21 5.53
C ASN A 53 11.89 3.89 5.96
N ALA A 54 11.20 4.49 4.98
CA ALA A 54 9.89 5.11 5.19
C ALA A 54 8.77 4.04 5.26
N PRO A 55 7.77 4.19 6.15
CA PRO A 55 6.65 3.27 6.24
C PRO A 55 5.77 3.39 5.00
N SER A 56 5.06 2.30 4.66
CA SER A 56 4.07 2.36 3.58
C SER A 56 2.88 3.23 3.98
N PRO A 57 2.38 4.09 3.09
CA PRO A 57 1.26 4.98 3.36
C PRO A 57 -0.03 4.24 3.73
N ILE A 58 -0.23 3.02 3.24
CA ILE A 58 -1.42 2.20 3.56
C ILE A 58 -1.61 2.02 5.07
N LEU A 59 -0.52 1.96 5.84
CA LEU A 59 -0.58 1.77 7.30
C LEU A 59 -1.23 2.94 8.03
N HIS A 60 -1.21 4.14 7.44
CA HIS A 60 -1.63 5.39 8.05
C HIS A 60 -2.83 6.05 7.37
N HIS A 61 -3.04 5.78 6.07
CA HIS A 61 -3.99 6.53 5.26
C HIS A 61 -5.08 5.66 4.62
N TYR A 62 -5.09 4.35 4.89
CA TYR A 62 -6.11 3.44 4.37
C TYR A 62 -7.17 3.17 5.44
N GLY A 63 -8.43 3.41 5.07
CA GLY A 63 -9.57 2.99 5.87
C GLY A 63 -9.81 1.49 5.69
N TRP A 64 -9.22 0.70 6.58
CA TRP A 64 -9.38 -0.75 6.54
C TRP A 64 -10.86 -1.13 6.58
N PRO A 65 -11.36 -1.98 5.66
CA PRO A 65 -12.76 -2.38 5.63
C PRO A 65 -13.18 -3.03 6.94
N SER A 66 -14.33 -2.61 7.46
CA SER A 66 -14.74 -2.83 8.84
C SER A 66 -15.20 -4.25 9.17
N LYS A 67 -15.50 -5.09 8.17
CA LYS A 67 -16.01 -6.44 8.43
C LYS A 67 -15.02 -7.32 9.21
N TYR A 68 -13.72 -7.07 9.01
CA TYR A 68 -12.66 -7.79 9.70
C TYR A 68 -11.58 -6.82 10.18
N THR A 69 -11.27 -6.81 11.45
CA THR A 69 -10.09 -6.11 11.96
C THR A 69 -8.84 -6.84 11.50
N PRO A 70 -7.98 -6.23 10.68
CA PRO A 70 -6.79 -6.90 10.18
C PRO A 70 -5.79 -7.17 11.30
N TYR A 71 -5.25 -8.38 11.32
CA TYR A 71 -4.10 -8.69 12.18
C TYR A 71 -2.86 -7.91 11.76
N ASN A 72 -1.94 -7.69 12.69
CA ASN A 72 -0.73 -6.91 12.42
C ASN A 72 0.10 -7.49 11.25
N HIS A 73 0.27 -8.81 11.17
CA HIS A 73 1.00 -9.45 10.07
C HIS A 73 0.32 -9.24 8.71
N GLN A 74 -1.02 -9.16 8.67
CA GLN A 74 -1.77 -8.89 7.44
C GLN A 74 -1.58 -7.44 6.98
N ARG A 75 -1.61 -6.48 7.92
CA ARG A 75 -1.32 -5.08 7.63
C ARG A 75 0.10 -4.90 7.11
N LEU A 76 1.07 -5.57 7.71
CA LEU A 76 2.47 -5.54 7.27
C LEU A 76 2.66 -6.18 5.89
N THR A 77 1.94 -7.29 5.60
CA THR A 77 1.96 -7.91 4.27
C THR A 77 1.36 -6.98 3.22
N ALA A 78 0.22 -6.35 3.50
CA ALA A 78 -0.37 -5.37 2.59
C ALA A 78 0.58 -4.17 2.38
N ALA A 79 1.19 -3.66 3.44
CA ALA A 79 2.17 -2.58 3.38
C ALA A 79 3.41 -2.96 2.53
N PHE A 80 3.89 -4.20 2.67
CA PHE A 80 4.98 -4.71 1.84
C PHE A 80 4.60 -4.73 0.36
N LEU A 81 3.40 -5.23 0.03
CA LEU A 81 2.92 -5.32 -1.35
C LEU A 81 2.74 -3.95 -2.02
N THR A 82 2.31 -2.94 -1.28
CA THR A 82 2.09 -1.60 -1.84
C THR A 82 3.38 -0.87 -2.24
N VAL A 83 4.51 -1.20 -1.62
CA VAL A 83 5.78 -0.52 -1.86
C VAL A 83 6.82 -1.39 -2.58
N ASN A 84 6.45 -2.60 -2.98
CA ASN A 84 7.32 -3.50 -3.75
C ASN A 84 6.61 -3.92 -5.04
N PRO A 85 6.94 -3.33 -6.20
CA PRO A 85 6.26 -3.59 -7.49
C PRO A 85 6.40 -5.05 -7.96
N LYS A 86 7.43 -5.74 -7.46
CA LYS A 86 7.66 -7.17 -7.69
C LYS A 86 7.83 -7.83 -6.33
N ALA A 87 6.89 -8.66 -5.94
CA ALA A 87 6.87 -9.27 -4.61
C ALA A 87 6.39 -10.71 -4.67
N LEU A 88 6.95 -11.54 -3.80
CA LEU A 88 6.50 -12.90 -3.53
C LEU A 88 6.16 -13.02 -2.05
N VAL A 89 4.95 -13.51 -1.73
CA VAL A 89 4.48 -13.67 -0.35
C VAL A 89 4.43 -15.15 0.00
N LEU A 90 5.33 -15.59 0.87
CA LEU A 90 5.49 -16.98 1.30
C LEU A 90 5.00 -17.22 2.73
N ASN A 91 3.94 -16.53 3.14
CA ASN A 91 3.34 -16.74 4.45
C ASN A 91 2.69 -18.15 4.52
N GLU A 92 2.52 -18.69 5.72
CA GLU A 92 1.86 -19.97 5.96
C GLU A 92 0.39 -19.99 5.49
N ILE A 93 -0.17 -21.19 5.34
CA ILE A 93 -1.58 -21.38 4.99
C ILE A 93 -2.46 -20.80 6.11
N GLY A 94 -3.57 -20.18 5.75
CA GLY A 94 -4.51 -19.61 6.72
C GLY A 94 -4.15 -18.23 7.28
N THR A 95 -3.02 -17.63 6.90
CA THR A 95 -2.59 -16.30 7.40
C THR A 95 -3.31 -15.11 6.77
N GLY A 96 -4.27 -15.34 5.86
CA GLY A 96 -5.04 -14.27 5.19
C GLY A 96 -4.28 -13.55 4.08
N LYS A 97 -3.38 -14.24 3.36
CA LYS A 97 -2.65 -13.68 2.21
C LYS A 97 -3.55 -13.02 1.17
N THR A 98 -4.65 -13.70 0.83
CA THR A 98 -5.66 -13.22 -0.12
C THR A 98 -6.18 -11.86 0.30
N GLN A 99 -6.60 -11.73 1.56
CA GLN A 99 -7.14 -10.48 2.09
C GLN A 99 -6.07 -9.37 2.13
N SER A 100 -4.84 -9.69 2.52
CA SER A 100 -3.73 -8.74 2.53
C SER A 100 -3.41 -8.22 1.11
N ALA A 101 -3.45 -9.09 0.11
CA ALA A 101 -3.24 -8.71 -1.28
C ALA A 101 -4.38 -7.83 -1.82
N LEU A 102 -5.63 -8.16 -1.47
CA LEU A 102 -6.80 -7.37 -1.85
C LEU A 102 -6.79 -5.98 -1.23
N TRP A 103 -6.40 -5.83 0.04
CA TRP A 103 -6.25 -4.51 0.67
C TRP A 103 -5.14 -3.68 0.03
N ALA A 104 -4.01 -4.29 -0.31
CA ALA A 104 -2.96 -3.60 -1.04
C ALA A 104 -3.46 -3.12 -2.40
N ALA A 105 -4.17 -3.97 -3.15
CA ALA A 105 -4.75 -3.66 -4.44
C ALA A 105 -5.81 -2.55 -4.35
N ASP A 106 -6.74 -2.64 -3.39
CA ASP A 106 -7.77 -1.64 -3.16
C ASP A 106 -7.18 -0.28 -2.81
N TYR A 107 -6.17 -0.27 -1.94
CA TYR A 107 -5.44 0.95 -1.62
C TYR A 107 -4.78 1.57 -2.85
N LEU A 108 -4.02 0.78 -3.64
CA LEU A 108 -3.34 1.27 -4.83
C LEU A 108 -4.31 1.83 -5.89
N ILE A 109 -5.49 1.22 -6.04
CA ILE A 109 -6.55 1.75 -6.89
C ILE A 109 -7.09 3.07 -6.32
N SER A 110 -7.32 3.13 -5.01
CA SER A 110 -7.90 4.31 -4.34
C SER A 110 -7.01 5.55 -4.40
N VAL A 111 -5.69 5.37 -4.47
CA VAL A 111 -4.72 6.46 -4.62
C VAL A 111 -4.30 6.71 -6.07
N GLY A 112 -4.87 5.97 -7.03
CA GLY A 112 -4.62 6.16 -8.47
C GLY A 112 -3.30 5.59 -8.99
N GLU A 113 -2.58 4.78 -8.20
CA GLU A 113 -1.34 4.13 -8.63
C GLU A 113 -1.59 3.04 -9.69
N VAL A 114 -2.74 2.36 -9.59
CA VAL A 114 -3.20 1.38 -10.57
C VAL A 114 -4.67 1.60 -10.90
N SER A 115 -5.09 1.32 -12.12
CA SER A 115 -6.48 1.43 -12.55
C SER A 115 -7.26 0.12 -12.46
N LYS A 116 -6.58 -1.00 -12.63
CA LYS A 116 -7.17 -2.35 -12.64
C LYS A 116 -6.19 -3.35 -12.06
N VAL A 117 -6.72 -4.45 -11.51
CA VAL A 117 -5.93 -5.57 -10.99
C VAL A 117 -6.40 -6.84 -11.68
N LEU A 118 -5.45 -7.64 -12.18
CA LEU A 118 -5.71 -8.97 -12.71
C LEU A 118 -5.33 -10.02 -11.67
N ILE A 119 -6.26 -10.91 -11.37
CA ILE A 119 -6.04 -12.04 -10.48
C ILE A 119 -6.10 -13.32 -11.32
N ILE A 120 -5.04 -14.11 -11.27
CA ILE A 120 -4.98 -15.43 -11.91
C ILE A 120 -4.99 -16.48 -10.81
N SER A 121 -5.96 -17.38 -10.88
CA SER A 121 -6.20 -18.39 -9.86
C SER A 121 -6.87 -19.62 -10.48
N PRO A 122 -6.76 -20.82 -9.86
CA PRO A 122 -7.53 -21.97 -10.29
C PRO A 122 -9.04 -21.68 -10.30
N LEU A 123 -9.75 -22.23 -11.29
CA LEU A 123 -11.19 -21.98 -11.48
C LEU A 123 -12.01 -22.26 -10.21
N SER A 124 -11.67 -23.30 -9.46
CA SER A 124 -12.35 -23.69 -8.22
C SER A 124 -12.28 -22.64 -7.11
N THR A 125 -11.33 -21.71 -7.18
CA THR A 125 -11.10 -20.68 -6.17
C THR A 125 -11.52 -19.27 -6.62
N LEU A 126 -11.81 -19.07 -7.91
CA LEU A 126 -12.14 -17.75 -8.46
C LEU A 126 -13.35 -17.13 -7.78
N GLU A 127 -14.49 -17.80 -7.74
CA GLU A 127 -15.72 -17.25 -7.17
C GLU A 127 -15.68 -17.28 -5.64
N ARG A 128 -15.49 -18.48 -5.06
CA ARG A 128 -15.66 -18.67 -3.61
C ARG A 128 -14.55 -18.05 -2.75
N VAL A 129 -13.33 -17.93 -3.27
CA VAL A 129 -12.22 -17.37 -2.51
C VAL A 129 -11.98 -15.92 -2.90
N TRP A 130 -11.79 -15.64 -4.19
CA TRP A 130 -11.47 -14.29 -4.65
C TRP A 130 -12.70 -13.41 -4.82
N GLY A 131 -13.76 -13.94 -5.45
CA GLY A 131 -15.00 -13.19 -5.67
C GLY A 131 -15.64 -12.72 -4.37
N ASP A 132 -15.82 -13.63 -3.41
CA ASP A 132 -16.41 -13.31 -2.12
C ASP A 132 -15.47 -12.39 -1.28
N ALA A 133 -14.16 -12.68 -1.27
CA ALA A 133 -13.21 -11.84 -0.56
C ALA A 133 -13.14 -10.39 -1.11
N ILE A 134 -13.32 -10.19 -2.42
CA ILE A 134 -13.39 -8.85 -3.01
C ILE A 134 -14.66 -8.11 -2.56
N ARG A 135 -15.82 -8.76 -2.68
CA ARG A 135 -17.12 -8.14 -2.32
C ARG A 135 -17.21 -7.78 -0.85
N GLU A 136 -16.66 -8.62 0.01
CA GLU A 136 -16.79 -8.48 1.45
C GLU A 136 -15.60 -7.77 2.11
N GLY A 137 -14.44 -7.89 1.52
CA GLY A 137 -13.18 -7.48 2.13
C GLY A 137 -12.55 -6.22 1.56
N THR A 138 -13.18 -5.56 0.57
CA THR A 138 -12.68 -4.30 -0.01
C THR A 138 -13.74 -3.19 0.06
N ASN A 139 -13.33 -1.95 -0.25
CA ASN A 139 -14.21 -0.79 -0.25
C ASN A 139 -14.98 -0.68 -1.57
N ASN A 140 -16.12 -1.39 -1.67
CA ASN A 140 -17.04 -1.32 -2.82
C ASN A 140 -16.43 -1.77 -4.17
N ARG A 141 -15.52 -2.76 -4.18
CA ARG A 141 -15.02 -3.34 -5.42
C ARG A 141 -15.90 -4.47 -5.91
N GLN A 142 -16.02 -4.57 -7.22
CA GLN A 142 -16.76 -5.65 -7.87
C GLN A 142 -15.82 -6.44 -8.79
N PRO A 143 -15.75 -7.78 -8.64
CA PRO A 143 -14.96 -8.62 -9.53
C PRO A 143 -15.69 -8.84 -10.85
N VAL A 144 -14.93 -8.89 -11.93
CA VAL A 144 -15.38 -9.46 -13.21
C VAL A 144 -14.64 -10.79 -13.38
N ILE A 145 -15.39 -11.88 -13.37
CA ILE A 145 -14.84 -13.23 -13.49
C ILE A 145 -14.85 -13.64 -14.95
N LEU A 146 -13.67 -13.93 -15.49
CA LEU A 146 -13.49 -14.44 -16.84
C LEU A 146 -13.23 -15.93 -16.76
N THR A 147 -14.17 -16.73 -17.23
CA THR A 147 -14.01 -18.19 -17.41
C THR A 147 -13.85 -18.45 -18.88
N GLY A 148 -12.82 -19.21 -19.27
CA GLY A 148 -12.71 -19.69 -20.66
C GLY A 148 -13.88 -20.63 -20.98
N THR A 149 -14.49 -20.44 -22.11
CA THR A 149 -15.39 -21.42 -22.76
C THR A 149 -14.57 -22.43 -23.53
#